data_b89e6cb3c808a823e410ae7818a1e2ac
#
_entry.id   b89e6cb3c808a823e410ae7818a1e2ac
#
_cell.length_a   1.000
_cell.length_b   1.000
_cell.length_c   1.000
_cell.angle_alpha   90.00
_cell.angle_beta   90.00
_cell.angle_gamma   90.00
#
_symmetry.space_group_name_H-M   'P 1'
#
loop_
_entity.id
_entity.type
_entity.pdbx_description
1 polymer ?
#
loop_
_entity_poly.entity_id
_entity_poly.type
_entity_poly.pdbx_seq_one_letter_code
_entity_poly.pdbx_strand_id
1 'polypeptide(L)'
;MSLQLEREGRAAAAARVREGGRAQRGAMNFERLRAPFSLRCGALLIDYIVVVGVLALATLLARVFGDAGRRGGNFILFVGYLTTAGVAFINFVLLANLSGRTLGKWIAGLRIERRDGEPLSVGRALLRHLVGYPLTILTLGLGFLFAAFDPQGRALHDWLAGTVVVRSRAPRVTNLR
;
A
#
# COMPACT_ATOMS: atom_id res chain seq x y z
N MET A 1 -47.93 -23.26 16.45
CA MET A 1 -47.17 -22.06 16.81
C MET A 1 -45.77 -22.40 17.35
N SER A 2 -45.64 -23.37 18.28
CA SER A 2 -44.34 -23.76 18.88
C SER A 2 -43.31 -24.34 17.88
N LEU A 3 -43.72 -25.20 16.95
CA LEU A 3 -42.84 -25.82 15.95
C LEU A 3 -42.25 -24.85 14.93
N GLN A 4 -42.93 -23.76 14.62
CA GLN A 4 -42.41 -22.71 13.73
C GLN A 4 -41.32 -21.90 14.43
N LEU A 5 -41.50 -21.51 15.68
CA LEU A 5 -40.50 -20.80 16.49
C LEU A 5 -39.21 -21.61 16.68
N GLU A 6 -39.33 -22.94 16.89
CA GLU A 6 -38.14 -23.81 16.95
C GLU A 6 -37.39 -23.92 15.63
N ARG A 7 -38.10 -23.96 14.49
CA ARG A 7 -37.45 -23.98 13.15
C ARG A 7 -36.73 -22.68 12.85
N GLU A 8 -37.34 -21.54 13.17
CA GLU A 8 -36.74 -20.23 13.01
C GLU A 8 -35.50 -20.05 13.92
N GLY A 9 -35.59 -20.50 15.17
CA GLY A 9 -34.45 -20.47 16.09
C GLY A 9 -33.28 -21.34 15.61
N ARG A 10 -33.54 -22.54 15.08
CA ARG A 10 -32.48 -23.41 14.51
C ARG A 10 -31.90 -22.84 13.23
N ALA A 11 -32.70 -22.21 12.37
CA ALA A 11 -32.23 -21.57 11.17
C ALA A 11 -31.32 -20.36 11.48
N ALA A 12 -31.73 -19.53 12.46
CA ALA A 12 -30.94 -18.38 12.92
C ALA A 12 -29.61 -18.81 13.57
N ALA A 13 -29.64 -19.89 14.39
CA ALA A 13 -28.42 -20.44 14.98
C ALA A 13 -27.46 -21.00 13.90
N ALA A 14 -27.99 -21.73 12.92
CA ALA A 14 -27.19 -22.24 11.79
C ALA A 14 -26.61 -21.12 10.94
N ALA A 15 -27.34 -20.03 10.72
CA ALA A 15 -26.83 -18.84 9.99
C ALA A 15 -25.67 -18.20 10.77
N ARG A 16 -25.80 -17.98 12.07
CA ARG A 16 -24.71 -17.43 12.91
C ARG A 16 -23.45 -18.29 12.91
N VAL A 17 -23.59 -19.63 12.97
CA VAL A 17 -22.46 -20.57 12.91
C VAL A 17 -21.79 -20.50 11.54
N ARG A 18 -22.57 -20.39 10.43
CA ARG A 18 -22.01 -20.24 9.08
C ARG A 18 -21.29 -18.90 8.90
N GLU A 19 -21.83 -17.81 9.43
CA GLU A 19 -21.20 -16.49 9.41
C GLU A 19 -19.92 -16.47 10.24
N GLY A 20 -19.93 -17.01 11.44
CA GLY A 20 -18.74 -17.16 12.28
C GLY A 20 -17.65 -18.01 11.62
N GLY A 21 -18.01 -19.15 11.02
CA GLY A 21 -17.08 -20.00 10.29
C GLY A 21 -16.53 -19.32 9.01
N ARG A 22 -17.32 -18.48 8.36
CA ARG A 22 -16.90 -17.71 7.17
C ARG A 22 -15.95 -16.58 7.55
N ALA A 23 -16.23 -15.86 8.64
CA ALA A 23 -15.37 -14.82 9.18
C ALA A 23 -14.02 -15.40 9.66
N GLN A 24 -14.03 -16.55 10.31
CA GLN A 24 -12.83 -17.22 10.80
C GLN A 24 -11.97 -17.80 9.68
N ARG A 25 -12.56 -18.35 8.61
CA ARG A 25 -11.85 -18.76 7.39
C ARG A 25 -11.28 -17.55 6.63
N GLY A 26 -12.00 -16.44 6.62
CA GLY A 26 -11.51 -15.17 6.07
C GLY A 26 -10.28 -14.67 6.81
N ALA A 27 -10.31 -14.66 8.15
CA ALA A 27 -9.18 -14.24 8.98
C ALA A 27 -7.94 -15.15 8.79
N MET A 28 -8.12 -16.48 8.77
CA MET A 28 -7.01 -17.42 8.52
C MET A 28 -6.40 -17.28 7.12
N ASN A 29 -7.19 -16.94 6.10
CA ASN A 29 -6.66 -16.69 4.77
C ASN A 29 -5.84 -15.39 4.73
N PHE A 30 -6.23 -14.35 5.46
CA PHE A 30 -5.45 -13.11 5.52
C PHE A 30 -4.07 -13.29 6.13
N GLU A 31 -3.91 -14.08 7.19
CA GLU A 31 -2.59 -14.36 7.78
C GLU A 31 -1.66 -15.07 6.81
N ARG A 32 -2.17 -16.04 6.04
CA ARG A 32 -1.38 -16.77 5.03
C ARG A 32 -1.03 -15.89 3.82
N LEU A 33 -1.84 -14.90 3.51
CA LEU A 33 -1.66 -13.99 2.37
C LEU A 33 -0.83 -12.76 2.73
N ARG A 34 -0.62 -12.51 4.02
CA ARG A 34 0.13 -11.38 4.55
C ARG A 34 1.52 -11.30 3.94
N ALA A 35 1.90 -10.12 3.47
CA ALA A 35 3.25 -9.85 3.03
C ALA A 35 4.19 -9.78 4.25
N PRO A 36 5.30 -10.55 4.29
CA PRO A 36 6.31 -10.42 5.32
C PRO A 36 6.82 -8.97 5.43
N PHE A 37 7.11 -8.53 6.65
CA PHE A 37 7.59 -7.17 6.91
C PHE A 37 8.86 -6.85 6.10
N SER A 38 9.81 -7.79 6.03
CA SER A 38 11.05 -7.65 5.27
C SER A 38 10.83 -7.38 3.78
N LEU A 39 9.89 -8.09 3.15
CA LEU A 39 9.55 -7.84 1.73
C LEU A 39 8.92 -6.46 1.53
N ARG A 40 8.18 -5.94 2.50
CA ARG A 40 7.61 -4.60 2.46
C ARG A 40 8.68 -3.53 2.61
N CYS A 41 9.67 -3.76 3.49
CA CYS A 41 10.85 -2.91 3.61
C CYS A 41 11.64 -2.88 2.31
N GLY A 42 11.91 -4.04 1.71
CA GLY A 42 12.61 -4.15 0.44
C GLY A 42 11.87 -3.44 -0.70
N ALA A 43 10.55 -3.62 -0.80
CA ALA A 43 9.72 -2.92 -1.78
C ALA A 43 9.78 -1.40 -1.60
N LEU A 44 9.69 -0.92 -0.37
CA LEU A 44 9.78 0.50 -0.05
C LEU A 44 11.16 1.06 -0.42
N LEU A 45 12.22 0.33 -0.09
CA LEU A 45 13.59 0.72 -0.42
C LEU A 45 13.78 0.87 -1.94
N ILE A 46 13.28 -0.08 -2.73
CA ILE A 46 13.33 0.00 -4.20
C ILE A 46 12.59 1.24 -4.71
N ASP A 47 11.39 1.51 -4.20
CA ASP A 47 10.62 2.69 -4.57
C ASP A 47 11.40 3.99 -4.28
N TYR A 48 12.05 4.09 -3.11
CA TYR A 48 12.86 5.25 -2.74
C TYR A 48 14.15 5.36 -3.56
N ILE A 49 14.83 4.24 -3.85
CA ILE A 49 16.03 4.23 -4.70
C ILE A 49 15.70 4.83 -6.08
N VAL A 50 14.55 4.48 -6.66
CA VAL A 50 14.13 5.03 -7.94
C VAL A 50 13.93 6.54 -7.86
N VAL A 51 13.16 7.03 -6.88
CA VAL A 51 12.86 8.46 -6.74
C VAL A 51 14.11 9.28 -6.41
N VAL A 52 14.91 8.81 -5.45
CA VAL A 52 16.16 9.48 -5.05
C VAL A 52 17.20 9.38 -6.16
N GLY A 53 17.25 8.29 -6.91
CA GLY A 53 18.14 8.11 -8.06
C GLY A 53 17.88 9.14 -9.16
N VAL A 54 16.60 9.41 -9.47
CA VAL A 54 16.24 10.48 -10.44
C VAL A 54 16.70 11.84 -9.94
N LEU A 55 16.49 12.15 -8.66
CA LEU A 55 16.94 13.40 -8.06
C LEU A 55 18.48 13.53 -8.04
N ALA A 56 19.16 12.46 -7.67
CA ALA A 56 20.63 12.41 -7.65
C ALA A 56 21.22 12.59 -9.05
N LEU A 57 20.62 11.95 -10.06
CA LEU A 57 21.02 12.11 -11.45
C LEU A 57 20.82 13.57 -11.90
N ALA A 58 19.67 14.18 -11.61
CA ALA A 58 19.40 15.56 -11.95
C ALA A 58 20.40 16.53 -11.30
N THR A 59 20.73 16.30 -10.02
CA THR A 59 21.74 17.13 -9.31
C THR A 59 23.14 16.94 -9.88
N LEU A 60 23.50 15.72 -10.26
CA LEU A 60 24.77 15.42 -10.91
C LEU A 60 24.88 16.14 -12.27
N LEU A 61 23.84 16.02 -13.11
CA LEU A 61 23.78 16.69 -14.41
C LEU A 61 23.86 18.22 -14.26
N ALA A 62 23.18 18.79 -13.27
CA ALA A 62 23.24 20.21 -12.98
C ALA A 62 24.63 20.67 -12.57
N ARG A 63 25.39 19.84 -11.84
CA ARG A 63 26.79 20.13 -11.49
C ARG A 63 27.73 20.01 -12.69
N VAL A 64 27.57 18.97 -13.49
CA VAL A 64 28.46 18.71 -14.65
C VAL A 64 28.24 19.73 -15.79
N PHE A 65 26.99 20.05 -16.08
CA PHE A 65 26.64 20.91 -17.22
C PHE A 65 26.26 22.35 -16.82
N GLY A 66 26.10 22.61 -15.52
CA GLY A 66 25.70 23.91 -15.00
C GLY A 66 26.83 24.94 -14.89
N ASP A 67 28.10 24.52 -14.99
CA ASP A 67 29.28 25.41 -14.90
C ASP A 67 29.37 26.39 -16.06
N ALA A 68 28.67 26.14 -17.17
CA ALA A 68 28.59 27.07 -18.31
C ALA A 68 27.73 28.33 -18.04
N GLY A 69 27.15 28.46 -16.87
CA GLY A 69 26.37 29.60 -16.37
C GLY A 69 25.36 29.21 -15.31
N ARG A 70 25.27 30.01 -14.23
CA ARG A 70 24.34 29.79 -13.10
C ARG A 70 22.86 29.52 -13.53
N ARG A 71 22.44 30.08 -14.68
CA ARG A 71 21.10 29.88 -15.22
C ARG A 71 20.86 28.46 -15.74
N GLY A 72 21.87 27.85 -16.39
CA GLY A 72 21.75 26.48 -16.93
C GLY A 72 21.61 25.44 -15.83
N GLY A 73 22.44 25.52 -14.79
CA GLY A 73 22.36 24.61 -13.64
C GLY A 73 21.03 24.68 -12.90
N ASN A 74 20.50 25.89 -12.69
CA ASN A 74 19.20 26.07 -12.03
C ASN A 74 18.04 25.52 -12.87
N PHE A 75 18.09 25.67 -14.20
CA PHE A 75 17.08 25.11 -15.08
C PHE A 75 17.09 23.57 -15.06
N ILE A 76 18.27 22.95 -15.09
CA ILE A 76 18.42 21.50 -14.98
C ILE A 76 17.85 20.99 -13.63
N LEU A 77 18.18 21.68 -12.54
CA LEU A 77 17.62 21.34 -11.22
C LEU A 77 16.09 21.48 -11.18
N PHE A 78 15.55 22.57 -11.73
CA PHE A 78 14.09 22.76 -11.77
C PHE A 78 13.40 21.64 -12.54
N VAL A 79 13.88 21.31 -13.74
CA VAL A 79 13.38 20.17 -14.53
C VAL A 79 13.56 18.86 -13.76
N GLY A 80 14.69 18.68 -13.08
CA GLY A 80 14.97 17.52 -12.23
C GLY A 80 13.96 17.35 -11.08
N TYR A 81 13.61 18.43 -10.39
CA TYR A 81 12.58 18.39 -9.34
C TYR A 81 11.20 18.04 -9.90
N LEU A 82 10.81 18.65 -11.04
CA LEU A 82 9.54 18.32 -11.69
C LEU A 82 9.50 16.85 -12.13
N THR A 83 10.58 16.36 -12.73
CA THR A 83 10.69 14.95 -13.16
C THR A 83 10.60 14.02 -11.95
N THR A 84 11.31 14.33 -10.86
CA THR A 84 11.27 13.54 -9.61
C THR A 84 9.87 13.52 -9.02
N ALA A 85 9.20 14.67 -8.95
CA ALA A 85 7.82 14.75 -8.48
C ALA A 85 6.87 13.97 -9.38
N GLY A 86 7.04 14.05 -10.71
CA GLY A 86 6.26 13.28 -11.68
C GLY A 86 6.45 11.77 -11.52
N VAL A 87 7.69 11.31 -11.41
CA VAL A 87 8.01 9.89 -11.16
C VAL A 87 7.41 9.41 -9.84
N ALA A 88 7.55 10.20 -8.78
CA ALA A 88 6.96 9.87 -7.48
C ALA A 88 5.43 9.79 -7.57
N PHE A 89 4.78 10.75 -8.24
CA PHE A 89 3.33 10.75 -8.44
C PHE A 89 2.87 9.54 -9.25
N ILE A 90 3.54 9.25 -10.37
CA ILE A 90 3.22 8.09 -11.21
C ILE A 90 3.37 6.80 -10.39
N ASN A 91 4.49 6.62 -9.69
CA ASN A 91 4.77 5.39 -8.95
C ASN A 91 3.83 5.20 -7.76
N PHE A 92 3.70 6.22 -6.91
CA PHE A 92 2.96 6.08 -5.65
C PHE A 92 1.45 6.30 -5.78
N VAL A 93 1.01 7.04 -6.78
CA VAL A 93 -0.41 7.34 -6.95
C VAL A 93 -1.00 6.57 -8.13
N LEU A 94 -0.51 6.79 -9.35
CA LEU A 94 -1.11 6.20 -10.55
C LEU A 94 -0.92 4.68 -10.60
N LEU A 95 0.31 4.18 -10.46
CA LEU A 95 0.57 2.74 -10.48
C LEU A 95 -0.14 2.04 -9.31
N ALA A 96 -0.08 2.60 -8.11
CA ALA A 96 -0.76 2.05 -6.95
C ALA A 96 -2.27 1.99 -7.14
N ASN A 97 -2.89 2.99 -7.80
CA ASN A 97 -4.32 3.02 -8.08
C ASN A 97 -4.71 2.06 -9.22
N LEU A 98 -3.99 2.09 -10.34
CA LEU A 98 -4.35 1.31 -11.55
C LEU A 98 -4.04 -0.18 -11.40
N SER A 99 -2.87 -0.52 -10.83
CA SER A 99 -2.40 -1.90 -10.72
C SER A 99 -2.44 -2.46 -9.29
N GLY A 100 -2.75 -1.63 -8.30
CA GLY A 100 -2.62 -1.99 -6.89
C GLY A 100 -1.17 -2.18 -6.43
N ARG A 101 -0.19 -1.67 -7.18
CA ARG A 101 1.24 -1.91 -6.91
C ARG A 101 2.05 -0.67 -7.23
N THR A 102 3.04 -0.38 -6.39
CA THR A 102 4.17 0.48 -6.77
C THR A 102 5.22 -0.36 -7.50
N LEU A 103 6.20 0.27 -8.14
CA LEU A 103 7.29 -0.42 -8.81
C LEU A 103 8.03 -1.38 -7.86
N GLY A 104 8.40 -0.92 -6.67
CA GLY A 104 9.04 -1.75 -5.66
C GLY A 104 8.17 -2.92 -5.21
N LYS A 105 6.87 -2.70 -5.02
CA LYS A 105 5.93 -3.79 -4.69
C LYS A 105 5.74 -4.77 -5.84
N TRP A 106 5.77 -4.30 -7.07
CA TRP A 106 5.71 -5.16 -8.25
C TRP A 106 6.93 -6.08 -8.30
N ILE A 107 8.14 -5.55 -8.13
CA ILE A 107 9.40 -6.32 -8.09
C ILE A 107 9.40 -7.31 -6.92
N ALA A 108 8.94 -6.87 -5.73
CA ALA A 108 8.84 -7.73 -4.55
C ALA A 108 7.69 -8.76 -4.59
N GLY A 109 6.90 -8.80 -5.67
CA GLY A 109 5.75 -9.71 -5.79
C GLY A 109 4.63 -9.39 -4.80
N LEU A 110 4.44 -8.11 -4.46
CA LEU A 110 3.42 -7.62 -3.53
C LEU A 110 2.34 -6.82 -4.26
N ARG A 111 1.16 -6.74 -3.65
CA ARG A 111 0.09 -5.84 -4.09
C ARG A 111 -0.67 -5.23 -2.91
N ILE A 112 -1.25 -4.07 -3.15
CA ILE A 112 -2.12 -3.36 -2.23
C ILE A 112 -3.56 -3.76 -2.57
N GLU A 113 -4.32 -4.17 -1.57
CA GLU A 113 -5.75 -4.43 -1.68
C GLU A 113 -6.51 -3.64 -0.62
N ARG A 114 -7.75 -3.31 -0.90
CA ARG A 114 -8.67 -2.80 0.11
C ARG A 114 -9.23 -3.95 0.94
N ARG A 115 -9.52 -3.69 2.22
CA ARG A 115 -10.12 -4.70 3.12
C ARG A 115 -11.49 -5.17 2.65
N ASP A 116 -12.22 -4.31 1.96
CA ASP A 116 -13.56 -4.59 1.43
C ASP A 116 -13.55 -5.29 0.05
N GLY A 117 -12.36 -5.56 -0.51
CA GLY A 117 -12.19 -6.19 -1.81
C GLY A 117 -12.43 -5.28 -3.01
N GLU A 118 -12.77 -4.01 -2.78
CA GLU A 118 -12.97 -3.04 -3.85
C GLU A 118 -11.62 -2.55 -4.43
N PRO A 119 -11.57 -2.04 -5.67
CA PRO A 119 -10.37 -1.44 -6.23
C PRO A 119 -9.86 -0.26 -5.39
N LEU A 120 -8.54 -0.06 -5.37
CA LEU A 120 -7.95 1.09 -4.70
C LEU A 120 -8.37 2.37 -5.43
N SER A 121 -8.98 3.32 -4.71
CA SER A 121 -9.33 4.62 -5.27
C SER A 121 -8.16 5.61 -5.19
N VAL A 122 -8.12 6.58 -6.12
CA VAL A 122 -7.10 7.66 -6.13
C VAL A 122 -7.05 8.41 -4.80
N GLY A 123 -8.21 8.74 -4.21
CA GLY A 123 -8.28 9.42 -2.92
C GLY A 123 -7.63 8.63 -1.78
N ARG A 124 -7.79 7.31 -1.75
CA ARG A 124 -7.14 6.44 -0.74
C ARG A 124 -5.65 6.30 -1.00
N ALA A 125 -5.21 6.25 -2.26
CA ALA A 125 -3.80 6.26 -2.61
C ALA A 125 -3.14 7.58 -2.19
N LEU A 126 -3.79 8.72 -2.45
CA LEU A 126 -3.35 10.04 -1.99
C LEU A 126 -3.30 10.12 -0.46
N LEU A 127 -4.37 9.73 0.23
CA LEU A 127 -4.41 9.72 1.70
C LEU A 127 -3.26 8.90 2.28
N ARG A 128 -3.00 7.73 1.71
CA ARG A 128 -1.91 6.85 2.11
C ARG A 128 -0.54 7.51 1.96
N HIS A 129 -0.30 8.20 0.83
CA HIS A 129 1.01 8.74 0.51
C HIS A 129 1.21 10.17 1.04
N LEU A 130 0.20 11.04 0.93
CA LEU A 130 0.31 12.44 1.37
C LEU A 130 0.11 12.63 2.88
N VAL A 131 -0.63 11.76 3.54
CA VAL A 131 -0.87 11.83 4.99
C VAL A 131 -0.15 10.71 5.72
N GLY A 132 -0.33 9.49 5.27
CA GLY A 132 0.16 8.31 5.99
C GLY A 132 1.68 8.18 6.00
N TYR A 133 2.38 8.49 4.89
CA TYR A 133 3.85 8.45 4.88
C TYR A 133 4.49 9.59 5.66
N PRO A 134 4.09 10.87 5.51
CA PRO A 134 4.58 11.92 6.39
C PRO A 134 4.36 11.62 7.88
N LEU A 135 3.20 11.09 8.25
CA LEU A 135 2.93 10.69 9.64
C LEU A 135 3.88 9.56 10.07
N THR A 136 4.19 8.61 9.20
CA THR A 136 5.17 7.54 9.48
C THR A 136 6.57 8.12 9.70
N ILE A 137 6.97 9.13 8.92
CA ILE A 137 8.25 9.83 9.07
C ILE A 137 8.26 10.64 10.38
N LEU A 138 7.21 11.41 10.67
CA LEU A 138 7.08 12.20 11.91
C LEU A 138 7.15 11.32 13.16
N THR A 139 6.68 10.09 13.09
CA THR A 139 6.80 9.09 14.17
C THR A 139 8.12 8.32 14.12
N LEU A 140 9.16 8.84 13.44
CA LEU A 140 10.49 8.20 13.31
C LEU A 140 10.42 6.75 12.79
N GLY A 141 9.45 6.47 11.91
CA GLY A 141 9.26 5.13 11.32
C GLY A 141 8.40 4.18 12.17
N LEU A 142 7.99 4.56 13.38
CA LEU A 142 7.12 3.72 14.22
C LEU A 142 5.81 3.38 13.53
N GLY A 143 5.28 4.30 12.71
CA GLY A 143 4.09 4.04 11.88
C GLY A 143 4.27 2.89 10.89
N PHE A 144 5.49 2.64 10.39
CA PHE A 144 5.79 1.49 9.54
C PHE A 144 6.06 0.24 10.38
N LEU A 145 6.76 0.39 11.51
CA LEU A 145 7.02 -0.70 12.46
C LEU A 145 5.73 -1.29 13.04
N PHE A 146 4.68 -0.49 13.15
CA PHE A 146 3.35 -0.95 13.55
C PHE A 146 2.87 -2.18 12.73
N ALA A 147 3.28 -2.29 11.46
CA ALA A 147 2.98 -3.46 10.63
C ALA A 147 3.58 -4.78 11.12
N ALA A 148 4.60 -4.75 11.97
CA ALA A 148 5.19 -5.94 12.56
C ALA A 148 4.29 -6.52 13.67
N PHE A 149 3.57 -5.65 14.38
CA PHE A 149 2.72 -6.01 15.52
C PHE A 149 1.25 -6.17 15.15
N ASP A 150 0.78 -5.53 14.07
CA ASP A 150 -0.62 -5.67 13.63
C ASP A 150 -0.91 -7.09 13.11
N PRO A 151 -1.96 -7.77 13.58
CA PRO A 151 -2.32 -9.12 13.12
C PRO A 151 -2.51 -9.22 11.60
N GLN A 152 -3.00 -8.16 10.97
CA GLN A 152 -3.17 -8.07 9.52
C GLN A 152 -1.92 -7.51 8.80
N GLY A 153 -0.85 -7.19 9.54
CA GLY A 153 0.40 -6.66 9.02
C GLY A 153 0.28 -5.27 8.40
N ARG A 154 -0.66 -4.44 8.88
CA ARG A 154 -0.90 -3.09 8.36
C ARG A 154 0.03 -2.10 9.03
N ALA A 155 0.71 -1.29 8.24
CA ALA A 155 1.38 -0.09 8.73
C ALA A 155 0.32 0.99 9.05
N LEU A 156 0.70 2.04 9.75
CA LEU A 156 -0.21 3.13 10.11
C LEU A 156 -0.88 3.76 8.87
N HIS A 157 -0.13 3.97 7.79
CA HIS A 157 -0.66 4.47 6.52
C HIS A 157 -1.61 3.47 5.83
N ASP A 158 -1.42 2.16 6.02
CA ASP A 158 -2.35 1.14 5.55
C ASP A 158 -3.66 1.18 6.34
N TRP A 159 -3.54 1.38 7.65
CA TRP A 159 -4.68 1.47 8.55
C TRP A 159 -5.56 2.69 8.24
N LEU A 160 -4.94 3.87 8.07
CA LEU A 160 -5.63 5.11 7.68
C LEU A 160 -6.35 4.99 6.33
N ALA A 161 -5.72 4.32 5.35
CA ALA A 161 -6.29 4.16 4.01
C ALA A 161 -7.26 2.97 3.90
N GLY A 162 -7.42 2.14 4.94
CA GLY A 162 -8.24 0.92 4.91
C GLY A 162 -7.70 -0.13 3.92
N THR A 163 -6.37 -0.22 3.77
CA THR A 163 -5.68 -1.10 2.84
C THR A 163 -4.89 -2.19 3.56
N VAL A 164 -4.53 -3.23 2.82
CA VAL A 164 -3.61 -4.29 3.25
C VAL A 164 -2.61 -4.57 2.13
N VAL A 165 -1.41 -5.04 2.49
CA VAL A 165 -0.42 -5.47 1.50
C VAL A 165 -0.32 -6.99 1.55
N VAL A 166 -0.56 -7.63 0.42
CA VAL A 166 -0.58 -9.09 0.25
C VAL A 166 0.41 -9.53 -0.82
N ARG A 167 0.74 -10.83 -0.85
CA ARG A 167 1.56 -11.41 -1.92
C ARG A 167 0.75 -11.46 -3.22
N SER A 168 1.39 -11.15 -4.36
CA SER A 168 0.74 -11.08 -5.68
C SER A 168 0.15 -12.40 -6.16
N ARG A 169 0.73 -13.54 -5.73
CA ARG A 169 0.25 -14.89 -6.08
C ARG A 169 -0.95 -15.34 -5.27
N ALA A 170 -1.35 -14.57 -4.27
CA ALA A 170 -2.51 -14.85 -3.46
C ALA A 170 -3.81 -14.65 -4.27
N PRO A 171 -4.86 -15.48 -4.08
CA PRO A 171 -6.18 -15.23 -4.65
C PRO A 171 -6.68 -13.84 -4.25
N ARG A 172 -7.39 -13.17 -5.13
CA ARG A 172 -8.00 -11.86 -4.78
C ARG A 172 -9.04 -12.04 -3.68
N VAL A 173 -9.11 -11.07 -2.77
CA VAL A 173 -10.05 -11.07 -1.63
C VAL A 173 -11.52 -10.86 -2.07
N THR A 174 -11.82 -11.03 -3.34
CA THR A 174 -13.14 -10.77 -3.97
C THR A 174 -14.30 -11.57 -3.39
N ASN A 175 -14.09 -12.50 -2.45
CA ASN A 175 -15.14 -13.41 -1.94
C ASN A 175 -15.36 -13.36 -0.42
N LEU A 176 -15.11 -12.21 0.22
CA LEU A 176 -15.38 -12.04 1.67
C LEU A 176 -16.67 -11.23 1.93
N ARG A 177 -17.65 -11.28 0.98
CA ARG A 177 -19.02 -10.83 1.23
C ARG A 177 -19.86 -11.93 1.85
#